data_177b4ed7b460cf1f505d2e6c3f39b9b9
#
_entry.id   177b4ed7b460cf1f505d2e6c3f39b9b9
#
_cell.length_a   1.000
_cell.length_b   1.000
_cell.length_c   1.000
_cell.angle_alpha   90.00
_cell.angle_beta   90.00
_cell.angle_gamma   90.00
#
_symmetry.space_group_name_H-M   'P 1'
#
loop_
_entity.id
_entity.type
_entity.pdbx_description
1 polymer ?
#
loop_
_entity_poly.entity_id
_entity_poly.type
_entity_poly.pdbx_seq_one_letter_code
_entity_poly.pdbx_strand_id
1 'polypeptide(L)'
;MKKSIITVVGKDTVGITAKVCTYLAENNINILDIYQTIVQGYFNMMMIVDMNEATEEFREVSEELNKIGEEIGVTIRCQRSEIFEKMHRL
;
A
#
# COMPACT_ATOMS: atom_id res chain seq x y z
N MET A 1 -7.85 -2.37 -16.23
CA MET A 1 -7.94 -2.25 -14.77
C MET A 1 -6.79 -1.42 -14.24
N LYS A 2 -7.07 -0.44 -13.41
CA LYS A 2 -6.05 0.39 -12.78
C LYS A 2 -5.55 -0.28 -11.51
N LYS A 3 -4.40 -0.91 -11.60
CA LYS A 3 -3.79 -1.58 -10.45
C LYS A 3 -2.64 -0.75 -9.89
N SER A 4 -2.46 -0.82 -8.60
CA SER A 4 -1.32 -0.21 -7.93
C SER A 4 -0.73 -1.20 -6.94
N ILE A 5 0.53 -1.00 -6.62
CA ILE A 5 1.24 -1.81 -5.64
C ILE A 5 1.58 -0.92 -4.47
N ILE A 6 1.16 -1.33 -3.29
CA ILE A 6 1.43 -0.60 -2.05
C ILE A 6 2.40 -1.44 -1.23
N THR A 7 3.52 -0.83 -0.85
CA THR A 7 4.50 -1.49 0.03
C THR A 7 4.58 -0.74 1.35
N VAL A 8 4.63 -1.51 2.44
CA VAL A 8 4.75 -0.97 3.80
C VAL A 8 5.94 -1.64 4.46
N VAL A 9 6.91 -0.86 4.89
CA VAL A 9 8.12 -1.37 5.52
C VAL A 9 8.45 -0.55 6.75
N GLY A 10 8.74 -1.22 7.84
CA GLY A 10 9.15 -0.53 9.06
C GLY A 10 9.20 -1.45 10.25
N LYS A 11 9.44 -0.86 11.41
CA LYS A 11 9.45 -1.60 12.65
C LYS A 11 8.03 -2.06 12.98
N ASP A 12 7.89 -3.32 13.38
CA ASP A 12 6.59 -3.89 13.70
C ASP A 12 5.94 -3.14 14.86
N THR A 13 4.70 -2.74 14.67
CA THR A 13 3.90 -1.97 15.63
C THR A 13 2.45 -2.40 15.53
N VAL A 14 1.75 -2.40 16.64
CA VAL A 14 0.32 -2.72 16.67
C VAL A 14 -0.46 -1.75 15.78
N GLY A 15 -1.31 -2.29 14.94
CA GLY A 15 -2.28 -1.50 14.17
C GLY A 15 -1.83 -1.05 12.78
N ILE A 16 -0.63 -1.43 12.33
CA ILE A 16 -0.17 -1.05 10.98
C ILE A 16 -1.17 -1.51 9.92
N THR A 17 -1.46 -2.79 9.89
CA THR A 17 -2.37 -3.38 8.90
C THR A 17 -3.76 -2.78 8.98
N ALA A 18 -4.29 -2.63 10.20
CA ALA A 18 -5.61 -2.05 10.40
C ALA A 18 -5.70 -0.62 9.88
N LYS A 19 -4.70 0.19 10.14
CA LYS A 19 -4.66 1.59 9.71
C LYS A 19 -4.66 1.70 8.19
N VAL A 20 -3.81 0.92 7.54
CA VAL A 20 -3.69 0.93 6.08
C VAL A 20 -4.97 0.38 5.43
N CYS A 21 -5.47 -0.75 5.91
CA CYS A 21 -6.67 -1.36 5.34
C CYS A 21 -7.92 -0.49 5.55
N THR A 22 -8.03 0.17 6.67
CA THR A 22 -9.15 1.10 6.93
C THR A 22 -9.12 2.25 5.93
N TYR A 23 -7.96 2.84 5.70
CA TYR A 23 -7.81 3.89 4.72
C TYR A 23 -8.26 3.43 3.33
N LEU A 24 -7.82 2.25 2.91
CA LEU A 24 -8.17 1.71 1.60
C LEU A 24 -9.68 1.49 1.48
N ALA A 25 -10.30 0.92 2.51
CA ALA A 25 -11.75 0.70 2.53
C ALA A 25 -12.53 2.00 2.43
N GLU A 26 -12.10 3.03 3.16
CA GLU A 26 -12.76 4.33 3.16
C GLU A 26 -12.69 5.03 1.81
N ASN A 27 -11.70 4.68 1.00
CA ASN A 27 -11.50 5.30 -0.30
C ASN A 27 -11.87 4.38 -1.47
N ASN A 28 -12.64 3.33 -1.20
CA ASN A 28 -13.12 2.38 -2.23
C ASN A 28 -11.99 1.73 -3.03
N ILE A 29 -10.90 1.43 -2.36
CA ILE A 29 -9.78 0.74 -2.99
C ILE A 29 -9.83 -0.73 -2.55
N ASN A 30 -10.00 -1.61 -3.53
CA ASN A 30 -10.13 -3.04 -3.26
C ASN A 30 -8.77 -3.73 -3.28
N ILE A 31 -8.50 -4.53 -2.25
CA ILE A 31 -7.27 -5.31 -2.17
C ILE A 31 -7.45 -6.59 -2.98
N LEU A 32 -6.62 -6.78 -4.01
CA LEU A 32 -6.67 -7.96 -4.85
C LEU A 32 -5.74 -9.05 -4.35
N ASP A 33 -4.63 -8.66 -3.76
CA ASP A 33 -3.65 -9.59 -3.24
C ASP A 33 -2.87 -8.93 -2.12
N ILE A 34 -2.44 -9.72 -1.15
CA ILE A 34 -1.69 -9.21 0.00
C ILE A 34 -0.63 -10.23 0.42
N TYR A 35 0.57 -9.75 0.66
CA TYR A 35 1.68 -10.54 1.18
C TYR A 35 2.27 -9.79 2.37
N GLN A 36 2.49 -10.50 3.46
CA GLN A 36 2.93 -9.88 4.70
C GLN A 36 3.92 -10.81 5.41
N THR A 37 5.02 -10.24 5.88
CA THR A 37 5.99 -10.97 6.71
C THR A 37 6.46 -10.09 7.86
N ILE A 38 6.84 -10.74 8.94
CA ILE A 38 7.52 -10.08 10.06
C ILE A 38 8.82 -10.85 10.27
N VAL A 39 9.95 -10.14 10.12
CA VAL A 39 11.28 -10.75 10.25
C VAL A 39 12.07 -9.93 11.24
N GLN A 40 12.45 -10.53 12.37
CA GLN A 40 13.25 -9.89 13.40
C GLN A 40 12.71 -8.53 13.85
N GLY A 41 11.39 -8.46 14.04
CA GLY A 41 10.75 -7.24 14.50
C GLY A 41 10.51 -6.20 13.41
N TYR A 42 10.79 -6.52 12.14
CA TYR A 42 10.51 -5.65 11.02
C TYR A 42 9.31 -6.17 10.22
N PHE A 43 8.39 -5.27 9.96
CA PHE A 43 7.17 -5.54 9.22
C PHE A 43 7.38 -5.22 7.74
N ASN A 44 6.98 -6.14 6.89
CA ASN A 44 6.99 -5.96 5.44
C ASN A 44 5.65 -6.39 4.88
N MET A 45 5.01 -5.52 4.12
CA MET A 45 3.73 -5.83 3.50
C MET A 45 3.73 -5.31 2.08
N MET A 46 3.21 -6.12 1.16
CA MET A 46 2.99 -5.71 -0.22
C MET A 46 1.56 -6.06 -0.59
N MET A 47 0.86 -5.10 -1.16
CA MET A 47 -0.51 -5.29 -1.60
C MET A 47 -0.65 -4.88 -3.05
N ILE A 48 -1.44 -5.66 -3.79
CA ILE A 48 -1.89 -5.28 -5.12
C ILE A 48 -3.33 -4.84 -4.97
N VAL A 49 -3.64 -3.62 -5.40
CA VAL A 49 -4.96 -3.02 -5.20
C VAL A 49 -5.56 -2.57 -6.52
N ASP A 50 -6.88 -2.53 -6.56
CA ASP A 50 -7.66 -2.05 -7.70
C ASP A 50 -8.09 -0.62 -7.41
N MET A 51 -7.65 0.31 -8.25
CA MET A 51 -7.92 1.74 -8.10
C MET A 51 -9.08 2.23 -8.96
N ASN A 52 -9.78 1.35 -9.68
CA ASN A 52 -10.85 1.78 -10.61
C ASN A 52 -11.96 2.57 -9.93
N GLU A 53 -12.33 2.17 -8.72
CA GLU A 53 -13.42 2.80 -7.97
C GLU A 53 -12.94 3.72 -6.86
N ALA A 54 -11.65 4.04 -6.84
CA ALA A 54 -11.08 4.90 -5.80
C ALA A 54 -11.73 6.28 -5.83
N THR A 55 -12.01 6.83 -4.65
CA THR A 55 -12.63 8.14 -4.51
C THR A 55 -11.67 9.29 -4.83
N GLU A 56 -10.37 9.02 -4.79
CA GLU A 56 -9.34 9.99 -5.09
C GLU A 56 -8.40 9.46 -6.15
N GLU A 57 -7.65 10.35 -6.78
CA GLU A 57 -6.66 9.97 -7.78
C GLU A 57 -5.42 9.36 -7.13
N PHE A 58 -4.63 8.65 -7.92
CA PHE A 58 -3.43 7.97 -7.48
C PHE A 58 -2.50 8.87 -6.67
N ARG A 59 -2.30 10.11 -7.12
CA ARG A 59 -1.40 11.03 -6.46
C ARG A 59 -1.85 11.38 -5.04
N GLU A 60 -3.13 11.64 -4.85
CA GLU A 60 -3.70 11.94 -3.54
C GLU A 60 -3.62 10.74 -2.62
N VAL A 61 -3.90 9.55 -3.15
CA VAL A 61 -3.80 8.31 -2.39
C VAL A 61 -2.35 8.08 -1.94
N SER A 62 -1.39 8.28 -2.83
CA SER A 62 0.02 8.13 -2.53
C SER A 62 0.47 9.09 -1.42
N GLU A 63 0.05 10.35 -1.50
CA GLU A 63 0.39 11.35 -0.49
C GLU A 63 -0.24 11.05 0.86
N GLU A 64 -1.50 10.63 0.87
CA GLU A 64 -2.21 10.31 2.11
C GLU A 64 -1.64 9.08 2.79
N LEU A 65 -1.29 8.06 2.01
CA LEU A 65 -0.65 6.85 2.55
C LEU A 65 0.73 7.19 3.12
N ASN A 66 1.45 8.07 2.47
CA ASN A 66 2.75 8.51 2.97
C ASN A 66 2.62 9.19 4.33
N LYS A 67 1.60 10.03 4.51
CA LYS A 67 1.31 10.67 5.79
C LYS A 67 0.95 9.67 6.87
N ILE A 68 0.13 8.69 6.54
CA ILE A 68 -0.22 7.61 7.47
C ILE A 68 1.04 6.89 7.92
N GLY A 69 1.94 6.59 6.99
CA GLY A 69 3.22 5.97 7.31
C GLY A 69 4.04 6.78 8.30
N GLU A 70 4.11 8.09 8.08
CA GLU A 70 4.83 8.98 9.00
C GLU A 70 4.21 8.97 10.39
N GLU A 71 2.89 8.95 10.49
CA GLU A 71 2.18 8.93 11.77
C GLU A 71 2.46 7.66 12.57
N ILE A 72 2.54 6.52 11.91
CA ILE A 72 2.71 5.24 12.59
C ILE A 72 4.15 4.71 12.54
N GLY A 73 5.07 5.48 11.96
CA GLY A 73 6.48 5.16 11.97
C GLY A 73 6.92 4.10 10.96
N VAL A 74 6.24 4.02 9.82
CA VAL A 74 6.62 3.10 8.74
C VAL A 74 6.72 3.87 7.44
N THR A 75 7.38 3.26 6.46
CA THR A 75 7.46 3.83 5.11
C THR A 75 6.42 3.14 4.23
N ILE A 76 5.49 3.93 3.68
CA ILE A 76 4.47 3.42 2.77
C ILE A 76 4.73 4.03 1.40
N ARG A 77 4.83 3.17 0.39
CA ARG A 77 5.01 3.59 -1.00
C ARG A 77 3.90 3.03 -1.85
N CYS A 78 3.43 3.85 -2.78
CA CYS A 78 2.39 3.46 -3.72
C CYS A 78 2.94 3.63 -5.12
N GLN A 79 2.88 2.58 -5.94
CA GLN A 79 3.39 2.60 -7.31
C GLN A 79 2.35 1.99 -8.24
N ARG A 80 2.28 2.52 -9.46
CA ARG A 80 1.41 1.93 -10.47
C ARG A 80 1.97 0.59 -10.92
N SER A 81 1.11 -0.41 -11.07
CA SER A 81 1.56 -1.75 -11.43
C SER A 81 2.19 -1.82 -12.82
N GLU A 82 1.80 -0.93 -13.72
CA GLU A 82 2.40 -0.82 -15.06
C GLU A 82 3.92 -0.68 -14.99
N ILE A 83 4.40 0.06 -14.00
CA ILE A 83 5.85 0.26 -13.82
C ILE A 83 6.50 -1.07 -13.47
N PHE A 84 5.87 -1.84 -12.58
CA PHE A 84 6.36 -3.16 -12.18
C PHE A 84 6.35 -4.15 -13.33
N GLU A 85 5.28 -4.18 -14.11
CA GLU A 85 5.17 -5.06 -15.26
C GLU A 85 6.25 -4.79 -16.28
N LYS A 86 6.57 -3.52 -16.53
CA LYS A 86 7.64 -3.14 -17.42
C LYS A 86 9.01 -3.54 -16.91
N MET A 87 9.22 -3.45 -15.60
CA MET A 87 10.50 -3.83 -14.98
C MET A 87 10.72 -5.34 -14.99
N HIS A 88 9.65 -6.13 -14.98
CA HIS A 88 9.74 -7.58 -14.98
C HIS A 88 9.67 -8.20 -16.38
N ARG A 89 9.48 -7.40 -17.40
CA ARG A 89 9.50 -7.86 -18.78
C ARG A 89 10.92 -7.85 -19.29
N LEU A 90 11.45 -9.02 -19.41
CA LEU A 90 12.76 -9.22 -20.05
C LEU A 90 12.57 -9.87 -21.39
#